data_f3e40c7f8994e43755fe17d5443a8756
#
_entry.id   f3e40c7f8994e43755fe17d5443a8756
#
_cell.length_a   1.000
_cell.length_b   1.000
_cell.length_c   1.000
_cell.angle_alpha   90.00
_cell.angle_beta   90.00
_cell.angle_gamma   90.00
#
_symmetry.space_group_name_H-M   'P 1'
#
loop_
_entity.id
_entity.type
_entity.pdbx_description
1 polymer ?
#
loop_
_entity_poly.entity_id
_entity_poly.type
_entity_poly.pdbx_seq_one_letter_code
_entity_poly.pdbx_strand_id
1 'polypeptide(L)'
;MGDEKFAEFAKDYRVFRYDLRGYGASSSQTEDYQFTHVQDLVTLMDSLHIRKAHIVGLSLGGFIGADMLGWFPERMASAFLASGNIRKSKGPSQPMTKEEALKRDEEIAALKVKGVDVMKREWFEGLMSSGGTRKERMRQPLWEMIDDWDAWQPLHKEVRVVAGLDAYEAIKKNHPTVPTLIVEGKSANNRYSNQPEILKYLPNGKLKVLEDCGHMLNMEQPEAFNAALREFLKQ
;
A
#
# COMPACT_ATOMS: atom_id res chain seq x y z
N MET A 1 6.93 -6.66 3.92
CA MET A 1 6.77 -7.53 5.12
C MET A 1 8.11 -8.20 5.35
N GLY A 2 8.76 -8.01 6.53
CA GLY A 2 10.08 -8.59 6.81
C GLY A 2 10.06 -10.11 6.89
N ASP A 3 11.23 -10.74 6.76
CA ASP A 3 11.38 -12.21 6.70
C ASP A 3 10.84 -12.93 7.94
N GLU A 4 11.03 -12.36 9.12
CA GLU A 4 10.51 -12.92 10.38
C GLU A 4 8.96 -13.04 10.38
N LYS A 5 8.25 -12.03 9.85
CA LYS A 5 6.79 -12.05 9.74
C LYS A 5 6.31 -13.06 8.70
N PHE A 6 7.03 -13.14 7.58
CA PHE A 6 6.77 -14.17 6.59
C PHE A 6 6.87 -15.57 7.22
N ALA A 7 7.95 -15.84 7.93
CA ALA A 7 8.18 -17.11 8.61
C ALA A 7 7.12 -17.43 9.69
N GLU A 8 6.62 -16.42 10.39
CA GLU A 8 5.58 -16.59 11.41
C GLU A 8 4.26 -17.09 10.82
N PHE A 9 3.78 -16.44 9.73
CA PHE A 9 2.51 -16.82 9.11
C PHE A 9 2.62 -18.02 8.18
N ALA A 10 3.81 -18.33 7.65
CA ALA A 10 4.05 -19.50 6.81
C ALA A 10 3.89 -20.84 7.56
N LYS A 11 3.80 -20.83 8.88
CA LYS A 11 3.51 -22.03 9.69
C LYS A 11 2.06 -22.50 9.51
N ASP A 12 1.14 -21.57 9.28
CA ASP A 12 -0.31 -21.85 9.27
C ASP A 12 -0.93 -21.60 7.88
N TYR A 13 -0.25 -20.82 7.02
CA TYR A 13 -0.76 -20.39 5.72
C TYR A 13 0.27 -20.58 4.62
N ARG A 14 -0.17 -20.83 3.39
CA ARG A 14 0.66 -20.61 2.20
C ARG A 14 0.80 -19.12 2.00
N VAL A 15 1.93 -18.55 2.38
CA VAL A 15 2.20 -17.10 2.26
C VAL A 15 2.92 -16.82 0.96
N PHE A 16 2.45 -15.81 0.24
CA PHE A 16 3.05 -15.30 -0.98
C PHE A 16 3.35 -13.81 -0.82
N ARG A 17 4.53 -13.38 -1.22
CA ARG A 17 4.92 -11.97 -1.34
C ARG A 17 5.65 -11.78 -2.66
N TYR A 18 5.55 -10.59 -3.22
CA TYR A 18 6.20 -10.24 -4.47
C TYR A 18 6.63 -8.78 -4.45
N ASP A 19 7.61 -8.45 -5.27
CA ASP A 19 7.98 -7.08 -5.54
C ASP A 19 7.03 -6.52 -6.59
N LEU A 20 6.48 -5.34 -6.34
CA LEU A 20 5.64 -4.65 -7.30
C LEU A 20 6.45 -4.33 -8.57
N ARG A 21 5.77 -4.22 -9.71
CA ARG A 21 6.39 -3.76 -10.96
C ARG A 21 7.18 -2.47 -10.71
N GLY A 22 8.45 -2.46 -11.12
CA GLY A 22 9.37 -1.35 -10.92
C GLY A 22 9.97 -1.26 -9.51
N TYR A 23 9.81 -2.29 -8.68
CA TYR A 23 10.43 -2.36 -7.35
C TYR A 23 11.19 -3.68 -7.18
N GLY A 24 12.24 -3.66 -6.36
CA GLY A 24 13.03 -4.83 -6.01
C GLY A 24 13.53 -5.60 -7.22
N ALA A 25 13.27 -6.90 -7.28
CA ALA A 25 13.67 -7.78 -8.37
C ALA A 25 12.68 -7.81 -9.56
N SER A 26 11.53 -7.13 -9.46
CA SER A 26 10.55 -7.06 -10.54
C SER A 26 10.98 -6.10 -11.63
N SER A 27 10.63 -6.43 -12.89
CA SER A 27 10.96 -5.60 -14.06
C SER A 27 10.41 -4.18 -13.91
N SER A 28 11.21 -3.21 -14.31
CA SER A 28 10.76 -1.82 -14.46
C SER A 28 9.82 -1.68 -15.64
N GLN A 29 8.96 -0.68 -15.54
CA GLN A 29 8.02 -0.30 -16.59
C GLN A 29 8.72 0.58 -17.64
N THR A 30 8.25 0.53 -18.89
CA THR A 30 8.54 1.57 -19.87
C THR A 30 7.61 2.77 -19.67
N GLU A 31 8.08 3.98 -20.00
CA GLU A 31 7.30 5.20 -19.78
C GLU A 31 5.98 5.27 -20.61
N ASP A 32 5.89 4.50 -21.67
CA ASP A 32 4.78 4.58 -22.64
C ASP A 32 3.63 3.61 -22.34
N TYR A 33 3.75 2.77 -21.32
CA TYR A 33 2.76 1.74 -21.04
C TYR A 33 2.00 2.01 -19.74
N GLN A 34 0.69 2.14 -19.84
CA GLN A 34 -0.18 2.25 -18.68
C GLN A 34 -0.46 0.87 -18.07
N PHE A 35 -0.33 0.78 -16.75
CA PHE A 35 -0.62 -0.45 -16.00
C PHE A 35 -1.29 -0.15 -14.67
N THR A 36 -1.84 -1.19 -14.04
CA THR A 36 -2.36 -1.11 -12.69
C THR A 36 -1.73 -2.21 -11.83
N HIS A 37 -1.32 -1.88 -10.63
CA HIS A 37 -0.79 -2.87 -9.69
C HIS A 37 -1.82 -3.94 -9.32
N VAL A 38 -3.11 -3.58 -9.30
CA VAL A 38 -4.17 -4.55 -9.02
C VAL A 38 -4.30 -5.58 -10.14
N GLN A 39 -4.17 -5.17 -11.41
CA GLN A 39 -4.20 -6.12 -12.53
C GLN A 39 -2.96 -7.02 -12.52
N ASP A 40 -1.79 -6.48 -12.17
CA ASP A 40 -0.58 -7.29 -12.00
C ASP A 40 -0.79 -8.35 -10.91
N LEU A 41 -1.41 -7.99 -9.77
CA LEU A 41 -1.71 -8.94 -8.71
C LEU A 41 -2.69 -10.04 -9.17
N VAL A 42 -3.75 -9.68 -9.88
CA VAL A 42 -4.71 -10.65 -10.43
C VAL A 42 -4.02 -11.61 -11.41
N THR A 43 -3.21 -11.06 -12.34
CA THR A 43 -2.45 -11.86 -13.31
C THR A 43 -1.48 -12.83 -12.61
N LEU A 44 -0.82 -12.35 -11.55
CA LEU A 44 0.09 -13.17 -10.76
C LEU A 44 -0.66 -14.30 -10.02
N MET A 45 -1.82 -13.98 -9.43
CA MET A 45 -2.68 -15.00 -8.81
C MET A 45 -3.11 -16.08 -9.82
N ASP A 46 -3.46 -15.67 -11.05
CA ASP A 46 -3.84 -16.61 -12.11
C ASP A 46 -2.67 -17.50 -12.50
N SER A 47 -1.48 -16.94 -12.69
CA SER A 47 -0.26 -17.67 -13.02
C SER A 47 0.14 -18.68 -11.94
N LEU A 48 -0.19 -18.40 -10.68
CA LEU A 48 0.07 -19.28 -9.54
C LEU A 48 -1.11 -20.22 -9.22
N HIS A 49 -2.16 -20.20 -10.04
CA HIS A 49 -3.41 -20.95 -9.84
C HIS A 49 -4.07 -20.65 -8.46
N ILE A 50 -3.96 -19.39 -8.00
CA ILE A 50 -4.58 -18.92 -6.77
C ILE A 50 -5.94 -18.31 -7.10
N ARG A 51 -6.99 -19.06 -6.86
CA ARG A 51 -8.36 -18.59 -7.13
C ARG A 51 -8.77 -17.48 -6.15
N LYS A 52 -8.42 -17.59 -4.88
CA LYS A 52 -8.81 -16.67 -3.81
C LYS A 52 -7.73 -16.59 -2.74
N ALA A 53 -7.47 -15.39 -2.21
CA ALA A 53 -6.46 -15.18 -1.18
C ALA A 53 -6.91 -14.17 -0.11
N HIS A 54 -6.32 -14.26 1.08
CA HIS A 54 -6.31 -13.18 2.05
C HIS A 54 -5.31 -12.12 1.57
N ILE A 55 -5.77 -10.90 1.38
CA ILE A 55 -4.93 -9.78 0.91
C ILE A 55 -4.49 -8.96 2.12
N VAL A 56 -3.17 -8.85 2.30
CA VAL A 56 -2.56 -8.07 3.39
C VAL A 56 -1.67 -7.01 2.77
N GLY A 57 -2.02 -5.75 2.95
CA GLY A 57 -1.31 -4.63 2.35
C GLY A 57 -1.07 -3.48 3.31
N LEU A 58 0.11 -2.86 3.23
CA LEU A 58 0.44 -1.64 3.94
C LEU A 58 0.73 -0.52 2.93
N SER A 59 0.24 0.68 3.21
CA SER A 59 0.47 1.87 2.39
C SER A 59 0.07 1.62 0.92
N LEU A 60 1.01 1.59 -0.02
CA LEU A 60 0.75 1.24 -1.43
C LEU A 60 0.06 -0.13 -1.55
N GLY A 61 0.47 -1.13 -0.77
CA GLY A 61 -0.20 -2.43 -0.70
C GLY A 61 -1.65 -2.32 -0.18
N GLY A 62 -1.91 -1.38 0.71
CA GLY A 62 -3.26 -1.06 1.18
C GLY A 62 -4.15 -0.46 0.07
N PHE A 63 -3.60 0.41 -0.79
CA PHE A 63 -4.31 0.92 -1.96
C PHE A 63 -4.62 -0.19 -2.98
N ILE A 64 -3.64 -1.07 -3.25
CA ILE A 64 -3.84 -2.23 -4.14
C ILE A 64 -4.93 -3.15 -3.58
N GLY A 65 -4.92 -3.41 -2.27
CA GLY A 65 -5.96 -4.19 -1.61
C GLY A 65 -7.34 -3.52 -1.67
N ALA A 66 -7.41 -2.19 -1.63
CA ALA A 66 -8.65 -1.44 -1.82
C ALA A 66 -9.17 -1.55 -3.27
N ASP A 67 -8.29 -1.46 -4.26
CA ASP A 67 -8.65 -1.70 -5.67
C ASP A 67 -9.15 -3.12 -5.88
N MET A 68 -8.49 -4.13 -5.29
CA MET A 68 -8.98 -5.51 -5.28
C MET A 68 -10.38 -5.62 -4.70
N LEU A 69 -10.63 -4.95 -3.56
CA LEU A 69 -11.92 -4.98 -2.86
C LEU A 69 -13.03 -4.35 -3.70
N GLY A 70 -12.73 -3.30 -4.44
CA GLY A 70 -13.69 -2.61 -5.31
C GLY A 70 -13.99 -3.36 -6.61
N TRP A 71 -12.97 -3.96 -7.23
CA TRP A 71 -13.05 -4.46 -8.61
C TRP A 71 -12.96 -5.99 -8.74
N PHE A 72 -12.37 -6.67 -7.77
CA PHE A 72 -12.16 -8.12 -7.79
C PHE A 72 -12.51 -8.78 -6.43
N PRO A 73 -13.64 -8.42 -5.78
CA PRO A 73 -13.96 -8.93 -4.45
C PRO A 73 -14.08 -10.47 -4.41
N GLU A 74 -14.46 -11.10 -5.51
CA GLU A 74 -14.57 -12.55 -5.65
C GLU A 74 -13.20 -13.26 -5.56
N ARG A 75 -12.09 -12.52 -5.77
CA ARG A 75 -10.72 -13.02 -5.66
C ARG A 75 -10.16 -12.90 -4.22
N MET A 76 -10.94 -12.35 -3.30
CA MET A 76 -10.51 -12.08 -1.93
C MET A 76 -11.22 -12.97 -0.92
N ALA A 77 -10.46 -13.69 -0.09
CA ALA A 77 -11.00 -14.36 1.09
C ALA A 77 -11.22 -13.35 2.23
N SER A 78 -10.30 -12.41 2.41
CA SER A 78 -10.42 -11.26 3.29
C SER A 78 -9.44 -10.16 2.90
N ALA A 79 -9.62 -8.95 3.44
CA ALA A 79 -8.77 -7.78 3.22
C ALA A 79 -8.27 -7.21 4.57
N PHE A 80 -6.95 -7.18 4.76
CA PHE A 80 -6.28 -6.51 5.87
C PHE A 80 -5.49 -5.31 5.31
N LEU A 81 -6.06 -4.12 5.44
CA LEU A 81 -5.58 -2.90 4.79
C LEU A 81 -4.98 -1.95 5.83
N ALA A 82 -3.66 -1.89 5.91
CA ALA A 82 -2.93 -1.10 6.89
C ALA A 82 -2.38 0.19 6.27
N SER A 83 -2.60 1.33 6.90
CA SER A 83 -2.15 2.66 6.46
C SER A 83 -2.44 2.95 4.97
N GLY A 84 -3.42 2.27 4.41
CA GLY A 84 -3.88 2.40 3.03
C GLY A 84 -5.21 3.12 3.02
N ASN A 85 -5.21 4.33 2.51
CA ASN A 85 -6.37 5.22 2.53
C ASN A 85 -7.29 4.92 1.34
N ILE A 86 -8.51 4.44 1.58
CA ILE A 86 -9.53 4.31 0.53
C ILE A 86 -10.12 5.69 0.29
N ARG A 87 -9.53 6.44 -0.63
CA ARG A 87 -9.92 7.84 -0.92
C ARG A 87 -10.95 7.90 -2.03
N LYS A 88 -11.78 8.93 -1.98
CA LYS A 88 -12.50 9.41 -3.16
C LYS A 88 -11.47 9.84 -4.19
N SER A 89 -11.42 9.18 -5.33
CA SER A 89 -10.63 9.66 -6.45
C SER A 89 -11.39 10.80 -7.17
N LYS A 90 -10.68 11.56 -8.00
CA LYS A 90 -11.30 12.56 -8.87
C LYS A 90 -11.88 11.93 -10.16
N GLY A 91 -12.10 10.63 -10.16
CA GLY A 91 -12.51 9.83 -11.30
C GLY A 91 -11.39 8.90 -11.80
N PRO A 92 -11.65 8.08 -12.82
CA PRO A 92 -10.63 7.20 -13.39
C PRO A 92 -9.42 7.99 -13.84
N SER A 93 -8.24 7.45 -13.63
CA SER A 93 -7.01 8.08 -14.10
C SER A 93 -7.08 8.30 -15.61
N GLN A 94 -7.02 9.56 -15.98
CA GLN A 94 -6.88 9.96 -17.37
C GLN A 94 -5.40 10.01 -17.74
N PRO A 95 -5.05 9.82 -19.00
CA PRO A 95 -3.72 10.17 -19.47
C PRO A 95 -3.36 11.58 -19.03
N MET A 96 -2.11 11.80 -18.63
CA MET A 96 -1.64 13.11 -18.22
C MET A 96 -1.93 14.14 -19.33
N THR A 97 -2.48 15.27 -18.96
CA THR A 97 -2.58 16.42 -19.84
C THR A 97 -1.18 16.92 -20.21
N LYS A 98 -1.08 17.73 -21.25
CA LYS A 98 0.21 18.35 -21.62
C LYS A 98 0.81 19.18 -20.47
N GLU A 99 -0.03 19.87 -19.71
CA GLU A 99 0.38 20.66 -18.56
C GLU A 99 0.92 19.79 -17.43
N GLU A 100 0.22 18.70 -17.10
CA GLU A 100 0.67 17.72 -16.10
C GLU A 100 1.97 17.03 -16.53
N ALA A 101 2.13 16.73 -17.82
CA ALA A 101 3.35 16.14 -18.35
C ALA A 101 4.54 17.11 -18.24
N LEU A 102 4.35 18.40 -18.55
CA LEU A 102 5.37 19.44 -18.38
C LEU A 102 5.75 19.60 -16.90
N LYS A 103 4.77 19.71 -16.03
CA LYS A 103 5.01 19.77 -14.58
C LYS A 103 5.80 18.56 -14.09
N ARG A 104 5.49 17.38 -14.60
CA ARG A 104 6.24 16.16 -14.26
C ARG A 104 7.68 16.21 -14.74
N ASP A 105 7.94 16.76 -15.93
CA ASP A 105 9.30 16.97 -16.43
C ASP A 105 10.10 17.94 -15.53
N GLU A 106 9.47 19.01 -15.07
CA GLU A 106 10.07 19.95 -14.12
C GLU A 106 10.38 19.31 -12.78
N GLU A 107 9.47 18.49 -12.24
CA GLU A 107 9.69 17.73 -11.00
C GLU A 107 10.86 16.75 -11.13
N ILE A 108 10.94 16.02 -12.23
CA ILE A 108 12.04 15.09 -12.52
C ILE A 108 13.36 15.85 -12.63
N ALA A 109 13.37 16.99 -13.36
CA ALA A 109 14.57 17.82 -13.51
C ALA A 109 15.03 18.38 -12.15
N ALA A 110 14.10 18.89 -11.35
CA ALA A 110 14.39 19.39 -10.01
C ALA A 110 14.96 18.28 -9.10
N LEU A 111 14.39 17.06 -9.18
CA LEU A 111 14.89 15.91 -8.41
C LEU A 111 16.30 15.49 -8.84
N LYS A 112 16.60 15.51 -10.14
CA LYS A 112 17.95 15.22 -10.65
C LYS A 112 18.99 16.23 -10.15
N VAL A 113 18.60 17.51 -10.01
CA VAL A 113 19.44 18.56 -9.43
C VAL A 113 19.60 18.38 -7.92
N LYS A 114 18.49 18.11 -7.23
CA LYS A 114 18.47 17.91 -5.78
C LYS A 114 19.24 16.68 -5.32
N GLY A 115 19.19 15.63 -6.12
CA GLY A 115 19.78 14.32 -5.84
C GLY A 115 18.80 13.35 -5.15
N VAL A 116 18.86 12.10 -5.62
CA VAL A 116 17.99 11.01 -5.12
C VAL A 116 18.25 10.73 -3.64
N ASP A 117 19.49 10.78 -3.20
CA ASP A 117 19.86 10.52 -1.80
C ASP A 117 19.22 11.53 -0.84
N VAL A 118 19.14 12.80 -1.25
CA VAL A 118 18.45 13.84 -0.47
C VAL A 118 16.96 13.52 -0.37
N MET A 119 16.32 13.15 -1.47
CA MET A 119 14.92 12.75 -1.49
C MET A 119 14.66 11.53 -0.60
N LYS A 120 15.51 10.50 -0.65
CA LYS A 120 15.41 9.30 0.20
C LYS A 120 15.49 9.68 1.68
N ARG A 121 16.43 10.55 2.05
CA ARG A 121 16.56 11.05 3.45
C ARG A 121 15.34 11.81 3.90
N GLU A 122 14.83 12.73 3.09
CA GLU A 122 13.62 13.49 3.43
C GLU A 122 12.40 12.57 3.59
N TRP A 123 12.24 11.58 2.72
CA TRP A 123 11.17 10.61 2.84
C TRP A 123 11.31 9.78 4.12
N PHE A 124 12.52 9.29 4.40
CA PHE A 124 12.85 8.60 5.64
C PHE A 124 12.49 9.42 6.88
N GLU A 125 12.97 10.67 6.96
CA GLU A 125 12.68 11.55 8.09
C GLU A 125 11.18 11.87 8.22
N GLY A 126 10.48 12.01 7.10
CA GLY A 126 9.03 12.15 7.07
C GLY A 126 8.30 10.96 7.69
N LEU A 127 8.71 9.74 7.36
CA LEU A 127 8.15 8.51 7.95
C LEU A 127 8.50 8.40 9.44
N MET A 128 9.75 8.68 9.82
CA MET A 128 10.19 8.70 11.21
C MET A 128 9.44 9.74 12.04
N SER A 129 9.18 10.92 11.48
CA SER A 129 8.48 12.00 12.19
C SER A 129 7.02 11.67 12.49
N SER A 130 6.39 10.81 11.67
CA SER A 130 5.02 10.35 11.88
C SER A 130 4.86 9.30 12.96
N GLY A 131 5.96 8.68 13.41
CA GLY A 131 5.97 7.60 14.38
C GLY A 131 5.59 8.02 15.79
N GLY A 132 5.24 7.04 16.61
CA GLY A 132 5.03 7.19 18.05
C GLY A 132 6.34 7.04 18.85
N THR A 133 6.20 6.66 20.12
CA THR A 133 7.35 6.57 21.05
C THR A 133 8.31 5.42 20.70
N ARG A 134 7.83 4.41 19.96
CA ARG A 134 8.62 3.22 19.58
C ARG A 134 9.25 3.32 18.20
N LYS A 135 9.17 4.46 17.53
CA LYS A 135 9.65 4.65 16.15
C LYS A 135 11.13 4.30 15.93
N GLU A 136 11.96 4.41 16.96
CA GLU A 136 13.40 4.08 16.86
C GLU A 136 13.65 2.60 16.48
N ARG A 137 12.71 1.69 16.78
CA ARG A 137 12.79 0.28 16.35
C ARG A 137 12.83 0.12 14.83
N MET A 138 12.18 1.01 14.10
CA MET A 138 12.12 0.93 12.65
C MET A 138 13.25 1.69 11.94
N ARG A 139 14.03 2.50 12.64
CA ARG A 139 15.02 3.41 12.06
C ARG A 139 15.94 2.70 11.09
N GLN A 140 16.66 1.72 11.55
CA GLN A 140 17.63 1.00 10.73
C GLN A 140 16.97 0.19 9.59
N PRO A 141 16.01 -0.72 9.85
CA PRO A 141 15.41 -1.51 8.77
C PRO A 141 14.59 -0.66 7.78
N LEU A 142 14.04 0.47 8.20
CA LEU A 142 13.35 1.40 7.31
C LEU A 142 14.36 2.12 6.40
N TRP A 143 15.49 2.56 6.95
CA TRP A 143 16.53 3.20 6.16
C TRP A 143 17.12 2.22 5.13
N GLU A 144 17.47 1.01 5.54
CA GLU A 144 17.99 -0.03 4.65
C GLU A 144 17.04 -0.30 3.47
N MET A 145 15.73 -0.39 3.74
CA MET A 145 14.71 -0.59 2.70
C MET A 145 14.60 0.61 1.74
N ILE A 146 14.74 1.84 2.24
CA ILE A 146 14.68 3.06 1.41
C ILE A 146 15.97 3.23 0.62
N ASP A 147 17.11 2.93 1.23
CA ASP A 147 18.42 3.07 0.62
C ASP A 147 18.64 2.06 -0.52
N ASP A 148 18.13 0.83 -0.35
CA ASP A 148 18.19 -0.23 -1.37
C ASP A 148 17.27 0.04 -2.59
N TRP A 149 16.27 0.91 -2.45
CA TRP A 149 15.39 1.25 -3.56
C TRP A 149 16.13 2.07 -4.63
N ASP A 150 16.03 1.66 -5.90
CA ASP A 150 16.67 2.32 -7.03
C ASP A 150 16.10 3.71 -7.38
N ALA A 151 14.94 4.04 -6.81
CA ALA A 151 14.23 5.29 -7.06
C ALA A 151 13.89 5.53 -8.56
N TRP A 152 13.63 4.46 -9.30
CA TRP A 152 13.27 4.58 -10.72
C TRP A 152 12.02 5.44 -10.93
N GLN A 153 10.96 5.24 -10.15
CA GLN A 153 9.65 5.88 -10.33
C GLN A 153 9.68 7.41 -10.23
N PRO A 154 10.35 8.03 -9.26
CA PRO A 154 10.40 9.48 -9.17
C PRO A 154 11.23 10.13 -10.28
N LEU A 155 12.11 9.37 -10.96
CA LEU A 155 12.98 9.85 -12.03
C LEU A 155 12.40 9.66 -13.43
N HIS A 156 11.23 9.04 -13.57
CA HIS A 156 10.61 8.69 -14.85
C HIS A 156 9.12 9.06 -14.88
N LYS A 157 8.57 9.10 -16.08
CA LYS A 157 7.14 9.33 -16.32
C LYS A 157 6.36 8.01 -16.24
N GLU A 158 6.39 7.40 -15.08
CA GLU A 158 5.65 6.17 -14.89
C GLU A 158 4.14 6.39 -15.04
N VAL A 159 3.52 5.70 -15.97
CA VAL A 159 2.07 5.72 -16.16
C VAL A 159 1.44 4.62 -15.31
N ARG A 160 1.35 4.87 -14.03
CA ARG A 160 0.78 3.95 -13.04
C ARG A 160 -0.60 4.40 -12.59
N VAL A 161 -1.55 3.50 -12.64
CA VAL A 161 -2.89 3.69 -12.09
C VAL A 161 -3.02 2.79 -10.86
N VAL A 162 -2.93 3.36 -9.66
CA VAL A 162 -3.07 2.61 -8.39
C VAL A 162 -4.48 2.79 -7.84
N ALA A 163 -4.86 3.99 -7.53
CA ALA A 163 -6.19 4.33 -7.00
C ALA A 163 -7.07 4.99 -8.07
N GLY A 164 -6.70 4.89 -9.33
CA GLY A 164 -7.41 5.47 -10.45
C GLY A 164 -8.51 4.60 -10.99
N LEU A 165 -8.65 3.39 -10.47
CA LEU A 165 -9.80 2.51 -10.75
C LEU A 165 -11.04 2.93 -9.96
N ASP A 166 -10.95 4.01 -9.19
CA ASP A 166 -12.07 4.52 -8.41
C ASP A 166 -12.63 3.50 -7.40
N ALA A 167 -11.72 2.87 -6.67
CA ALA A 167 -12.07 1.83 -5.69
C ALA A 167 -13.14 2.29 -4.69
N TYR A 168 -13.12 3.56 -4.28
CA TYR A 168 -14.13 4.13 -3.39
C TYR A 168 -15.54 4.04 -3.99
N GLU A 169 -15.74 4.51 -5.23
CA GLU A 169 -17.04 4.49 -5.89
C GLU A 169 -17.43 3.06 -6.26
N ALA A 170 -16.51 2.19 -6.62
CA ALA A 170 -16.78 0.77 -6.84
C ALA A 170 -17.25 0.08 -5.55
N ILE A 171 -16.58 0.30 -4.42
CA ILE A 171 -16.99 -0.23 -3.11
C ILE A 171 -18.37 0.30 -2.71
N LYS A 172 -18.59 1.60 -2.89
CA LYS A 172 -19.87 2.25 -2.60
C LYS A 172 -21.02 1.70 -3.45
N LYS A 173 -20.75 1.36 -4.70
CA LYS A 173 -21.74 0.78 -5.61
C LYS A 173 -22.02 -0.68 -5.31
N ASN A 174 -20.97 -1.46 -5.06
CA ASN A 174 -21.02 -2.92 -5.04
C ASN A 174 -21.25 -3.51 -3.64
N HIS A 175 -20.99 -2.73 -2.57
CA HIS A 175 -21.10 -3.17 -1.17
C HIS A 175 -20.47 -4.55 -0.94
N PRO A 176 -19.18 -4.73 -1.24
CA PRO A 176 -18.54 -6.04 -1.15
C PRO A 176 -18.64 -6.61 0.27
N THR A 177 -19.02 -7.88 0.38
CA THR A 177 -19.19 -8.59 1.65
C THR A 177 -17.91 -9.27 2.15
N VAL A 178 -16.78 -8.98 1.50
CA VAL A 178 -15.46 -9.49 1.90
C VAL A 178 -15.15 -9.04 3.33
N PRO A 179 -14.81 -9.94 4.26
CA PRO A 179 -14.33 -9.55 5.58
C PRO A 179 -13.15 -8.58 5.43
N THR A 180 -13.29 -7.39 6.00
CA THR A 180 -12.29 -6.32 5.81
C THR A 180 -11.90 -5.70 7.14
N LEU A 181 -10.60 -5.65 7.43
CA LEU A 181 -10.05 -4.91 8.55
C LEU A 181 -9.15 -3.79 8.04
N ILE A 182 -9.56 -2.56 8.29
CA ILE A 182 -8.74 -1.38 8.09
C ILE A 182 -7.94 -1.15 9.36
N VAL A 183 -6.62 -1.00 9.25
CA VAL A 183 -5.74 -0.77 10.41
C VAL A 183 -4.98 0.53 10.23
N GLU A 184 -5.10 1.42 11.20
CA GLU A 184 -4.45 2.72 11.17
C GLU A 184 -3.61 2.96 12.41
N GLY A 185 -2.51 3.70 12.24
CA GLY A 185 -1.71 4.19 13.35
C GLY A 185 -2.19 5.57 13.78
N LYS A 186 -2.19 5.83 15.09
CA LYS A 186 -2.53 7.12 15.67
C LYS A 186 -1.38 7.60 16.53
N SER A 187 -0.58 8.49 15.99
CA SER A 187 0.42 9.28 16.70
C SER A 187 0.08 10.77 16.61
N ALA A 188 0.72 11.60 17.40
CA ALA A 188 0.51 13.05 17.38
C ALA A 188 0.73 13.68 15.99
N ASN A 189 1.59 13.09 15.18
CA ASN A 189 1.99 13.59 13.86
C ASN A 189 1.43 12.76 12.70
N ASN A 190 0.64 11.72 12.96
CA ASN A 190 0.08 10.90 11.91
C ASN A 190 -1.20 11.53 11.33
N ARG A 191 -1.12 11.98 10.08
CA ARG A 191 -2.22 12.65 9.36
C ARG A 191 -3.19 11.68 8.66
N TYR A 192 -2.96 10.37 8.76
CA TYR A 192 -3.69 9.37 7.98
C TYR A 192 -4.93 8.80 8.67
N SER A 193 -5.26 9.28 9.87
CA SER A 193 -6.43 8.79 10.61
C SER A 193 -7.72 9.43 10.09
N ASN A 194 -8.42 8.77 9.18
CA ASN A 194 -9.89 8.92 9.02
C ASN A 194 -10.44 8.06 7.89
N GLN A 195 -10.86 6.84 8.20
CA GLN A 195 -11.58 6.02 7.23
C GLN A 195 -12.98 5.53 7.70
N PRO A 196 -13.70 6.26 8.59
CA PRO A 196 -15.01 5.75 9.01
C PRO A 196 -16.05 5.81 7.91
N GLU A 197 -15.87 6.65 6.86
CA GLU A 197 -16.89 6.83 5.84
C GLU A 197 -17.05 5.61 4.93
N ILE A 198 -15.94 4.98 4.52
CA ILE A 198 -15.98 3.81 3.63
C ILE A 198 -16.63 2.59 4.31
N LEU A 199 -16.52 2.50 5.63
CA LEU A 199 -17.12 1.39 6.39
C LEU A 199 -18.64 1.29 6.25
N LYS A 200 -19.30 2.39 5.90
CA LYS A 200 -20.76 2.40 5.61
C LYS A 200 -21.12 1.49 4.43
N TYR A 201 -20.17 1.24 3.55
CA TYR A 201 -20.33 0.45 2.33
C TYR A 201 -19.67 -0.92 2.41
N LEU A 202 -19.11 -1.27 3.56
CA LEU A 202 -18.44 -2.54 3.85
C LEU A 202 -19.19 -3.26 4.99
N PRO A 203 -20.20 -4.09 4.68
CA PRO A 203 -21.03 -4.73 5.71
C PRO A 203 -20.23 -5.55 6.74
N ASN A 204 -19.10 -6.14 6.30
CA ASN A 204 -18.18 -6.90 7.13
C ASN A 204 -16.86 -6.14 7.40
N GLY A 205 -16.90 -4.81 7.28
CA GLY A 205 -15.76 -3.92 7.50
C GLY A 205 -15.61 -3.52 8.96
N LYS A 206 -14.38 -3.51 9.44
CA LYS A 206 -13.99 -3.04 10.77
C LYS A 206 -12.79 -2.11 10.67
N LEU A 207 -12.67 -1.19 11.63
CA LEU A 207 -11.49 -0.33 11.82
C LEU A 207 -10.81 -0.71 13.13
N LYS A 208 -9.50 -0.86 13.09
CA LYS A 208 -8.64 -0.98 14.28
C LYS A 208 -7.61 0.14 14.26
N VAL A 209 -7.49 0.85 15.35
CA VAL A 209 -6.48 1.89 15.53
C VAL A 209 -5.41 1.36 16.48
N LEU A 210 -4.14 1.46 16.06
CA LEU A 210 -2.99 1.22 16.92
C LEU A 210 -2.54 2.56 17.50
N GLU A 211 -2.76 2.74 18.79
CA GLU A 211 -2.36 3.95 19.50
C GLU A 211 -0.82 4.05 19.59
N ASP A 212 -0.30 5.26 19.65
CA ASP A 212 1.14 5.54 19.70
C ASP A 212 1.92 4.86 18.55
N CYS A 213 1.39 4.98 17.35
CA CYS A 213 1.92 4.32 16.16
C CYS A 213 1.75 5.20 14.93
N GLY A 214 2.77 5.27 14.09
CA GLY A 214 2.76 6.05 12.86
C GLY A 214 2.33 5.25 11.64
N HIS A 215 2.85 5.68 10.47
CA HIS A 215 2.51 5.09 9.18
C HIS A 215 3.04 3.66 9.02
N MET A 216 4.22 3.37 9.54
CA MET A 216 4.90 2.07 9.40
C MET A 216 4.54 1.11 10.53
N LEU A 217 3.23 0.88 10.72
CA LEU A 217 2.64 0.06 11.79
C LEU A 217 3.37 -1.26 12.03
N ASN A 218 3.66 -1.96 10.95
CA ASN A 218 4.26 -3.28 10.96
C ASN A 218 5.74 -3.28 11.40
N MET A 219 6.42 -2.16 11.30
CA MET A 219 7.82 -2.01 11.72
C MET A 219 7.90 -1.41 13.13
N GLU A 220 7.01 -0.48 13.43
CA GLU A 220 6.99 0.21 14.72
C GLU A 220 6.39 -0.64 15.84
N GLN A 221 5.29 -1.34 15.57
CA GLN A 221 4.61 -2.21 16.53
C GLN A 221 4.32 -3.60 15.94
N PRO A 222 5.35 -4.38 15.58
CA PRO A 222 5.17 -5.65 14.90
C PRO A 222 4.32 -6.65 15.68
N GLU A 223 4.44 -6.66 17.01
CA GLU A 223 3.68 -7.57 17.86
C GLU A 223 2.17 -7.27 17.82
N ALA A 224 1.80 -5.98 17.94
CA ALA A 224 0.40 -5.54 17.88
C ALA A 224 -0.18 -5.72 16.48
N PHE A 225 0.61 -5.44 15.43
CA PHE A 225 0.23 -5.66 14.04
C PHE A 225 -0.03 -7.15 13.76
N ASN A 226 0.90 -8.01 14.13
CA ASN A 226 0.79 -9.46 13.90
C ASN A 226 -0.36 -10.07 14.72
N ALA A 227 -0.58 -9.62 15.95
CA ALA A 227 -1.71 -10.05 16.76
C ALA A 227 -3.05 -9.67 16.09
N ALA A 228 -3.17 -8.44 15.59
CA ALA A 228 -4.36 -7.98 14.87
C ALA A 228 -4.62 -8.80 13.60
N LEU A 229 -3.57 -9.08 12.82
CA LEU A 229 -3.67 -9.89 11.62
C LEU A 229 -4.05 -11.34 11.96
N ARG A 230 -3.43 -11.94 12.94
CA ARG A 230 -3.73 -13.31 13.37
C ARG A 230 -5.16 -13.47 13.88
N GLU A 231 -5.64 -12.52 14.68
CA GLU A 231 -7.03 -12.49 15.16
C GLU A 231 -8.00 -12.38 13.98
N PHE A 232 -7.70 -11.52 13.03
CA PHE A 232 -8.54 -11.29 11.85
C PHE A 232 -8.60 -12.51 10.93
N LEU A 233 -7.51 -13.21 10.70
CA LEU A 233 -7.45 -14.38 9.82
C LEU A 233 -8.16 -15.62 10.40
N LYS A 234 -8.50 -15.64 11.70
CA LYS A 234 -9.23 -16.72 12.35
C LYS A 234 -10.76 -16.59 12.25
N GLN A 235 -11.25 -15.46 11.73
CA GLN A 235 -12.70 -15.22 11.54
C GLN A 235 -13.18 -15.89 10.24
#